data_44ca4adc4d425638b983e63547ba409b
#
_entry.id   44ca4adc4d425638b983e63547ba409b
#
_cell.length_a   1.000
_cell.length_b   1.000
_cell.length_c   1.000
_cell.angle_alpha   90.00
_cell.angle_beta   90.00
_cell.angle_gamma   90.00
#
_symmetry.space_group_name_H-M   'P 1'
#
loop_
_entity.id
_entity.type
_entity.pdbx_description
1 polymer ?
#
loop_
_entity_poly.entity_id
_entity_poly.type
_entity_poly.pdbx_seq_one_letter_code
_entity_poly.pdbx_strand_id
1 'polypeptide(L)'
;MLHKAIINLIILTAPTFCYSDPKVFILGDSITHGFGLPEEEGLVNQLSNWFSNNGTAVSFINGGVSGDTTAGGLERLSWSLTEDISAVIVALGSNDVLRGFPPEITKENLSEMIDIAQGNKVPVLLIGTYAPGNYGEEYKSNFDAIFTDLAEEKNIAYIDSYLKPLLDEVSKGKDVMHLLQADGLHPNPHGVRVVVEYISPQLLKFLQETNIIE
;
A
#
# COMPACT_ATOMS: atom_id res chain seq x y z
N MET A 1 17.72 -35.99 64.00
CA MET A 1 16.96 -34.81 63.63
C MET A 1 17.28 -34.48 62.17
N LEU A 2 16.31 -34.79 61.26
CA LEU A 2 16.48 -34.49 59.83
C LEU A 2 15.95 -33.06 59.56
N HIS A 3 16.83 -32.19 59.13
CA HIS A 3 16.41 -30.83 58.64
C HIS A 3 15.87 -30.98 57.23
N LYS A 4 14.58 -30.72 57.03
CA LYS A 4 13.96 -30.59 55.69
C LYS A 4 14.31 -29.17 55.16
N ALA A 5 15.15 -29.11 54.14
CA ALA A 5 15.37 -27.88 53.39
C ALA A 5 14.17 -27.64 52.46
N ILE A 6 13.46 -26.54 52.67
CA ILE A 6 12.40 -26.08 51.77
C ILE A 6 13.05 -25.25 50.68
N ILE A 7 13.08 -25.75 49.45
CA ILE A 7 13.52 -25.02 48.26
C ILE A 7 12.34 -24.17 47.76
N ASN A 8 12.38 -22.89 48.00
CA ASN A 8 11.42 -21.93 47.40
C ASN A 8 11.78 -21.71 45.93
N LEU A 9 10.97 -22.28 45.05
CA LEU A 9 11.05 -22.01 43.60
C LEU A 9 10.43 -20.63 43.32
N ILE A 10 11.26 -19.62 43.06
CA ILE A 10 10.80 -18.31 42.61
C ILE A 10 10.55 -18.40 41.10
N ILE A 11 9.27 -18.48 40.71
CA ILE A 11 8.86 -18.38 39.29
C ILE A 11 8.89 -16.89 38.93
N LEU A 12 9.95 -16.47 38.21
CA LEU A 12 9.97 -15.16 37.58
C LEU A 12 9.01 -15.19 36.37
N THR A 13 7.82 -14.65 36.53
CA THR A 13 6.94 -14.36 35.39
C THR A 13 7.46 -13.09 34.71
N ALA A 14 8.10 -13.25 33.56
CA ALA A 14 8.39 -12.10 32.71
C ALA A 14 7.05 -11.48 32.24
N PRO A 15 6.92 -10.14 32.27
CA PRO A 15 5.72 -9.51 31.72
C PRO A 15 5.64 -9.82 30.23
N THR A 16 4.60 -10.51 29.80
CA THR A 16 4.25 -10.60 28.38
C THR A 16 3.74 -9.25 27.95
N PHE A 17 4.58 -8.46 27.28
CA PHE A 17 4.12 -7.30 26.54
C PHE A 17 3.23 -7.81 25.41
N CYS A 18 1.95 -7.53 25.50
CA CYS A 18 1.02 -7.73 24.39
C CYS A 18 1.36 -6.62 23.36
N TYR A 19 2.26 -6.92 22.41
CA TYR A 19 2.51 -6.06 21.28
C TYR A 19 1.29 -6.19 20.36
N SER A 20 0.56 -5.11 20.14
CA SER A 20 -0.47 -5.08 19.08
C SER A 20 0.23 -5.13 17.72
N ASP A 21 -0.37 -5.85 16.77
CA ASP A 21 0.16 -5.91 15.41
C ASP A 21 0.34 -4.50 14.84
N PRO A 22 1.44 -4.22 14.14
CA PRO A 22 1.66 -2.92 13.51
C PRO A 22 0.55 -2.63 12.51
N LYS A 23 0.05 -1.40 12.51
CA LYS A 23 -1.03 -0.94 11.63
C LYS A 23 -0.48 -0.22 10.42
N VAL A 24 -0.80 -0.72 9.24
CA VAL A 24 -0.41 -0.13 7.95
C VAL A 24 -1.65 0.44 7.27
N PHE A 25 -1.70 1.76 7.14
CA PHE A 25 -2.81 2.45 6.48
C PHE A 25 -2.55 2.53 4.97
N ILE A 26 -3.51 2.07 4.16
CA ILE A 26 -3.40 2.13 2.69
C ILE A 26 -4.34 3.23 2.18
N LEU A 27 -3.78 4.39 1.90
CA LEU A 27 -4.47 5.51 1.27
C LEU A 27 -4.52 5.27 -0.23
N GLY A 28 -5.70 5.03 -0.78
CA GLY A 28 -5.83 4.69 -2.20
C GLY A 28 -7.22 4.97 -2.78
N ASP A 29 -7.40 4.51 -4.00
CA ASP A 29 -8.61 4.67 -4.79
C ASP A 29 -9.49 3.39 -4.85
N SER A 30 -10.14 3.14 -5.97
CA SER A 30 -11.03 2.01 -6.19
C SER A 30 -10.34 0.65 -6.12
N ILE A 31 -9.06 0.54 -6.50
CA ILE A 31 -8.31 -0.73 -6.40
C ILE A 31 -8.09 -1.09 -4.94
N THR A 32 -7.67 -0.12 -4.13
CA THR A 32 -7.51 -0.29 -2.68
C THR A 32 -8.84 -0.56 -2.00
N HIS A 33 -9.91 0.17 -2.39
CA HIS A 33 -11.26 -0.03 -1.86
C HIS A 33 -11.79 -1.45 -2.12
N GLY A 34 -11.39 -2.09 -3.23
CA GLY A 34 -11.93 -3.38 -3.67
C GLY A 34 -13.21 -3.21 -4.49
N PHE A 35 -13.29 -2.15 -5.33
CA PHE A 35 -14.48 -1.83 -6.13
C PHE A 35 -14.99 -3.05 -6.92
N GLY A 36 -16.30 -3.30 -6.80
CA GLY A 36 -16.99 -4.38 -7.52
C GLY A 36 -16.74 -5.78 -6.99
N LEU A 37 -15.99 -5.94 -5.89
CA LEU A 37 -15.65 -7.23 -5.28
C LEU A 37 -16.30 -7.39 -3.90
N PRO A 38 -16.60 -8.64 -3.48
CA PRO A 38 -16.82 -8.95 -2.08
C PRO A 38 -15.58 -8.55 -1.25
N GLU A 39 -15.79 -8.15 0.00
CA GLU A 39 -14.73 -7.62 0.86
C GLU A 39 -13.56 -8.61 1.00
N GLU A 40 -13.84 -9.90 1.15
CA GLU A 40 -12.86 -10.97 1.27
C GLU A 40 -12.00 -11.18 0.01
N GLU A 41 -12.47 -10.74 -1.16
CA GLU A 41 -11.76 -10.82 -2.45
C GLU A 41 -11.02 -9.50 -2.78
N GLY A 42 -11.25 -8.45 -1.99
CA GLY A 42 -10.60 -7.16 -2.15
C GLY A 42 -9.11 -7.17 -1.80
N LEU A 43 -8.37 -6.19 -2.34
CA LEU A 43 -6.92 -6.10 -2.24
C LEU A 43 -6.42 -6.18 -0.79
N VAL A 44 -7.01 -5.40 0.12
CA VAL A 44 -6.52 -5.26 1.50
C VAL A 44 -6.69 -6.55 2.30
N ASN A 45 -7.84 -7.25 2.13
CA ASN A 45 -8.06 -8.54 2.76
C ASN A 45 -7.16 -9.63 2.19
N GLN A 46 -6.92 -9.62 0.88
CA GLN A 46 -5.99 -10.57 0.25
C GLN A 46 -4.53 -10.31 0.67
N LEU A 47 -4.11 -9.07 0.88
CA LEU A 47 -2.82 -8.72 1.50
C LEU A 47 -2.72 -9.27 2.92
N SER A 48 -3.73 -9.03 3.75
CA SER A 48 -3.77 -9.53 5.13
C SER A 48 -3.63 -11.06 5.17
N ASN A 49 -4.33 -11.75 4.26
CA ASN A 49 -4.23 -13.21 4.13
C ASN A 49 -2.82 -13.66 3.71
N TRP A 50 -2.21 -12.96 2.75
CA TRP A 50 -0.84 -13.26 2.30
C TRP A 50 0.16 -13.15 3.46
N PHE A 51 0.14 -12.03 4.20
CA PHE A 51 1.03 -11.81 5.35
C PHE A 51 0.81 -12.83 6.44
N SER A 52 -0.44 -13.11 6.81
CA SER A 52 -0.77 -14.13 7.81
C SER A 52 -0.29 -15.53 7.41
N ASN A 53 -0.47 -15.92 6.14
CA ASN A 53 -0.01 -17.20 5.62
C ASN A 53 1.52 -17.33 5.59
N ASN A 54 2.24 -16.20 5.55
CA ASN A 54 3.70 -16.14 5.62
C ASN A 54 4.21 -15.90 7.06
N GLY A 55 3.34 -16.02 8.07
CA GLY A 55 3.72 -15.94 9.48
C GLY A 55 4.04 -14.52 9.98
N THR A 56 3.62 -13.49 9.25
CA THR A 56 3.86 -12.10 9.61
C THR A 56 2.56 -11.43 10.07
N ALA A 57 2.54 -10.97 11.31
CA ALA A 57 1.38 -10.29 11.90
C ALA A 57 1.44 -8.79 11.55
N VAL A 58 0.52 -8.33 10.69
CA VAL A 58 0.34 -6.92 10.28
C VAL A 58 -1.15 -6.66 10.11
N SER A 59 -1.62 -5.55 10.63
CA SER A 59 -3.00 -5.08 10.44
C SER A 59 -3.05 -4.04 9.31
N PHE A 60 -3.57 -4.43 8.14
CA PHE A 60 -3.79 -3.49 7.04
C PHE A 60 -5.13 -2.79 7.20
N ILE A 61 -5.12 -1.45 7.14
CA ILE A 61 -6.33 -0.61 7.22
C ILE A 61 -6.66 -0.11 5.83
N ASN A 62 -7.88 -0.46 5.37
CA ASN A 62 -8.36 -0.03 4.06
C ASN A 62 -8.78 1.44 4.09
N GLY A 63 -7.96 2.30 3.51
CA GLY A 63 -8.22 3.71 3.27
C GLY A 63 -8.57 4.01 1.81
N GLY A 64 -9.06 3.03 1.05
CA GLY A 64 -9.49 3.19 -0.34
C GLY A 64 -10.82 3.90 -0.47
N VAL A 65 -10.91 4.86 -1.39
CA VAL A 65 -12.17 5.53 -1.76
C VAL A 65 -12.29 5.52 -3.28
N SER A 66 -13.32 4.82 -3.79
CA SER A 66 -13.52 4.71 -5.25
C SER A 66 -13.70 6.08 -5.91
N GLY A 67 -12.92 6.32 -6.96
CA GLY A 67 -12.93 7.59 -7.68
C GLY A 67 -12.07 8.68 -7.04
N ASP A 68 -11.38 8.41 -5.95
CA ASP A 68 -10.56 9.41 -5.26
C ASP A 68 -9.36 9.85 -6.09
N THR A 69 -9.06 11.13 -6.02
CA THR A 69 -7.89 11.76 -6.64
C THR A 69 -6.83 12.05 -5.59
N THR A 70 -5.66 12.50 -6.04
CA THR A 70 -4.61 12.93 -5.10
C THR A 70 -5.09 14.09 -4.21
N ALA A 71 -5.90 15.01 -4.72
CA ALA A 71 -6.49 16.09 -3.93
C ALA A 71 -7.42 15.55 -2.82
N GLY A 72 -8.32 14.62 -3.14
CA GLY A 72 -9.22 14.01 -2.15
C GLY A 72 -8.45 13.20 -1.09
N GLY A 73 -7.43 12.45 -1.51
CA GLY A 73 -6.54 11.74 -0.60
C GLY A 73 -5.82 12.67 0.36
N LEU A 74 -5.30 13.81 -0.15
CA LEU A 74 -4.61 14.81 0.67
C LEU A 74 -5.54 15.41 1.74
N GLU A 75 -6.77 15.78 1.38
CA GLU A 75 -7.74 16.34 2.31
C GLU A 75 -8.04 15.44 3.50
N ARG A 76 -8.03 14.10 3.31
CA ARG A 76 -8.38 13.13 4.35
C ARG A 76 -7.18 12.50 5.07
N LEU A 77 -5.96 12.66 4.56
CA LEU A 77 -4.77 12.02 5.14
C LEU A 77 -4.52 12.43 6.58
N SER A 78 -4.53 13.74 6.88
CA SER A 78 -4.12 14.27 8.19
C SER A 78 -4.95 13.72 9.35
N TRP A 79 -6.26 13.50 9.15
CA TRP A 79 -7.12 12.94 10.19
C TRP A 79 -7.23 11.40 10.14
N SER A 80 -6.68 10.78 9.08
CA SER A 80 -6.56 9.32 8.96
C SER A 80 -5.28 8.78 9.61
N LEU A 81 -4.23 9.60 9.74
CA LEU A 81 -2.96 9.24 10.40
C LEU A 81 -3.08 9.40 11.92
N THR A 82 -3.72 8.42 12.56
CA THR A 82 -3.80 8.33 14.03
C THR A 82 -2.46 7.87 14.61
N GLU A 83 -2.24 8.12 15.92
CA GLU A 83 -0.95 7.82 16.60
C GLU A 83 -0.54 6.34 16.56
N ASP A 84 -1.46 5.44 16.30
CA ASP A 84 -1.24 3.99 16.22
C ASP A 84 -0.91 3.48 14.81
N ILE A 85 -0.85 4.37 13.80
CA ILE A 85 -0.41 4.01 12.44
C ILE A 85 1.11 3.89 12.40
N SER A 86 1.58 2.70 12.03
CA SER A 86 3.01 2.37 11.95
C SER A 86 3.62 2.71 10.59
N ALA A 87 2.85 2.65 9.51
CA ALA A 87 3.26 3.04 8.16
C ALA A 87 2.06 3.47 7.31
N VAL A 88 2.32 4.24 6.26
CA VAL A 88 1.33 4.58 5.24
C VAL A 88 1.80 4.13 3.86
N ILE A 89 0.88 3.53 3.11
CA ILE A 89 1.04 3.26 1.68
C ILE A 89 0.17 4.26 0.94
N VAL A 90 0.77 5.05 0.05
CA VAL A 90 0.05 6.01 -0.81
C VAL A 90 -0.04 5.41 -2.21
N ALA A 91 -1.27 5.16 -2.68
CA ALA A 91 -1.58 4.54 -3.96
C ALA A 91 -2.70 5.33 -4.67
N LEU A 92 -2.37 6.54 -5.10
CA LEU A 92 -3.27 7.49 -5.75
C LEU A 92 -2.64 8.06 -7.02
N GLY A 93 -3.45 8.70 -7.86
CA GLY A 93 -3.06 9.32 -9.12
C GLY A 93 -3.78 8.72 -10.33
N SER A 94 -4.35 7.51 -10.22
CA SER A 94 -5.07 6.88 -11.33
C SER A 94 -6.28 7.71 -11.76
N ASN A 95 -7.02 8.28 -10.81
CA ASN A 95 -8.17 9.13 -11.13
C ASN A 95 -7.77 10.53 -11.61
N ASP A 96 -6.61 11.02 -11.24
CA ASP A 96 -6.05 12.28 -11.77
C ASP A 96 -5.76 12.12 -13.26
N VAL A 97 -5.02 11.07 -13.63
CA VAL A 97 -4.71 10.82 -15.04
C VAL A 97 -5.93 10.45 -15.86
N LEU A 98 -6.89 9.69 -15.33
CA LEU A 98 -8.14 9.36 -16.06
C LEU A 98 -8.98 10.61 -16.35
N ARG A 99 -8.87 11.65 -15.53
CA ARG A 99 -9.53 12.95 -15.71
C ARG A 99 -8.67 13.97 -16.46
N GLY A 100 -7.45 13.61 -16.84
CA GLY A 100 -6.54 14.50 -17.55
C GLY A 100 -6.06 15.68 -16.73
N PHE A 101 -5.93 15.53 -15.41
CA PHE A 101 -5.41 16.60 -14.56
C PHE A 101 -3.94 16.89 -14.90
N PRO A 102 -3.47 18.13 -14.75
CA PRO A 102 -2.06 18.46 -14.96
C PRO A 102 -1.15 17.60 -14.05
N PRO A 103 -0.09 16.98 -14.60
CA PRO A 103 0.86 16.18 -13.83
C PRO A 103 1.44 16.91 -12.61
N GLU A 104 1.64 18.22 -12.73
CA GLU A 104 2.18 19.07 -11.67
C GLU A 104 1.29 19.06 -10.42
N ILE A 105 -0.03 19.13 -10.60
CA ILE A 105 -0.99 19.09 -9.48
C ILE A 105 -0.94 17.72 -8.77
N THR A 106 -0.84 16.64 -9.54
CA THR A 106 -0.67 15.30 -8.98
C THR A 106 0.63 15.20 -8.18
N LYS A 107 1.75 15.72 -8.72
CA LYS A 107 3.05 15.73 -8.03
C LYS A 107 2.99 16.55 -6.73
N GLU A 108 2.41 17.76 -6.77
CA GLU A 108 2.26 18.63 -5.60
C GLU A 108 1.47 17.95 -4.48
N ASN A 109 0.30 17.37 -4.79
CA ASN A 109 -0.53 16.69 -3.80
C ASN A 109 0.17 15.47 -3.19
N LEU A 110 0.84 14.64 -4.02
CA LEU A 110 1.60 13.47 -3.54
C LEU A 110 2.78 13.91 -2.66
N SER A 111 3.50 14.96 -3.07
CA SER A 111 4.61 15.52 -2.28
C SER A 111 4.14 15.97 -0.90
N GLU A 112 3.02 16.70 -0.83
CA GLU A 112 2.45 17.17 0.43
C GLU A 112 1.99 16.02 1.32
N MET A 113 1.35 14.96 0.76
CA MET A 113 1.01 13.76 1.51
C MET A 113 2.23 13.09 2.13
N ILE A 114 3.32 12.97 1.38
CA ILE A 114 4.58 12.40 1.87
C ILE A 114 5.15 13.27 3.00
N ASP A 115 5.16 14.59 2.84
CA ASP A 115 5.66 15.53 3.84
C ASP A 115 4.84 15.47 5.14
N ILE A 116 3.52 15.35 5.05
CA ILE A 116 2.64 15.16 6.20
C ILE A 116 2.99 13.87 6.95
N ALA A 117 3.15 12.75 6.25
CA ALA A 117 3.47 11.48 6.87
C ALA A 117 4.87 11.49 7.52
N GLN A 118 5.88 11.99 6.81
CA GLN A 118 7.25 12.12 7.32
C GLN A 118 7.34 13.09 8.52
N GLY A 119 6.58 14.18 8.48
CA GLY A 119 6.45 15.12 9.61
C GLY A 119 5.89 14.46 10.88
N ASN A 120 5.02 13.47 10.73
CA ASN A 120 4.52 12.63 11.81
C ASN A 120 5.42 11.42 12.12
N LYS A 121 6.57 11.30 11.48
CA LYS A 121 7.52 10.18 11.60
C LYS A 121 6.92 8.82 11.19
N VAL A 122 5.94 8.84 10.29
CA VAL A 122 5.32 7.64 9.73
C VAL A 122 6.03 7.31 8.42
N PRO A 123 6.68 6.13 8.31
CA PRO A 123 7.29 5.67 7.06
C PRO A 123 6.27 5.59 5.93
N VAL A 124 6.72 5.98 4.72
CA VAL A 124 5.90 6.04 3.52
C VAL A 124 6.40 5.05 2.47
N LEU A 125 5.47 4.31 1.86
CA LEU A 125 5.70 3.62 0.61
C LEU A 125 4.76 4.21 -0.44
N LEU A 126 5.32 4.64 -1.58
CA LEU A 126 4.56 5.17 -2.71
C LEU A 126 4.34 4.07 -3.74
N ILE A 127 3.10 3.87 -4.18
CA ILE A 127 2.78 2.98 -5.31
C ILE A 127 2.35 3.85 -6.48
N GLY A 128 3.06 3.71 -7.58
CA GLY A 128 2.84 4.50 -8.78
C GLY A 128 1.67 4.01 -9.64
N THR A 129 1.41 4.79 -10.66
CA THR A 129 0.51 4.45 -11.76
C THR A 129 1.04 5.05 -13.06
N TYR A 130 0.50 4.62 -14.19
CA TYR A 130 0.96 5.06 -15.50
C TYR A 130 -0.13 5.79 -16.27
N ALA A 131 0.27 6.83 -17.00
CA ALA A 131 -0.63 7.51 -17.91
C ALA A 131 -0.90 6.67 -19.18
N PRO A 132 -2.16 6.59 -19.63
CA PRO A 132 -2.45 6.07 -20.95
C PRO A 132 -1.90 7.01 -22.05
N GLY A 133 -1.59 6.46 -23.22
CA GLY A 133 -0.95 7.24 -24.30
C GLY A 133 -1.86 8.23 -25.03
N ASN A 134 -3.14 8.35 -24.65
CA ASN A 134 -4.15 9.17 -25.35
C ASN A 134 -4.02 10.68 -25.10
N TYR A 135 -3.24 11.10 -24.09
CA TYR A 135 -2.97 12.52 -23.78
C TYR A 135 -1.69 13.06 -24.45
N GLY A 136 -0.99 12.24 -25.24
CA GLY A 136 0.26 12.58 -25.92
C GLY A 136 1.51 12.22 -25.09
N GLU A 137 2.63 12.09 -25.79
CA GLU A 137 3.89 11.61 -25.22
C GLU A 137 4.45 12.53 -24.12
N GLU A 138 4.32 13.83 -24.26
CA GLU A 138 4.80 14.81 -23.27
C GLU A 138 4.05 14.66 -21.95
N TYR A 139 2.71 14.60 -22.00
CA TYR A 139 1.89 14.37 -20.80
C TYR A 139 2.25 13.04 -20.14
N LYS A 140 2.32 11.97 -20.95
CA LYS A 140 2.65 10.64 -20.45
C LYS A 140 4.02 10.62 -19.77
N SER A 141 5.05 11.17 -20.40
CA SER A 141 6.39 11.21 -19.85
C SER A 141 6.44 11.99 -18.53
N ASN A 142 5.80 13.15 -18.48
CA ASN A 142 5.75 13.99 -17.29
C ASN A 142 4.99 13.32 -16.14
N PHE A 143 3.86 12.65 -16.45
CA PHE A 143 3.07 11.96 -15.44
C PHE A 143 3.77 10.70 -14.90
N ASP A 144 4.31 9.87 -15.77
CA ASP A 144 4.97 8.61 -15.38
C ASP A 144 6.23 8.87 -14.52
N ALA A 145 6.91 10.00 -14.73
CA ALA A 145 8.10 10.39 -13.96
C ALA A 145 7.78 10.84 -12.52
N ILE A 146 6.55 11.27 -12.22
CA ILE A 146 6.18 11.84 -10.90
C ILE A 146 6.61 10.92 -9.75
N PHE A 147 6.27 9.64 -9.87
CA PHE A 147 6.39 8.69 -8.77
C PHE A 147 7.84 8.33 -8.47
N THR A 148 8.64 8.10 -9.51
CA THR A 148 10.08 7.82 -9.35
C THR A 148 10.83 9.04 -8.85
N ASP A 149 10.53 10.22 -9.39
CA ASP A 149 11.12 11.48 -8.95
C ASP A 149 10.83 11.75 -7.48
N LEU A 150 9.56 11.64 -7.06
CA LEU A 150 9.18 11.84 -5.66
C LEU A 150 9.83 10.81 -4.73
N ALA A 151 9.91 9.54 -5.15
CA ALA A 151 10.56 8.50 -4.35
C ALA A 151 12.05 8.83 -4.11
N GLU A 152 12.74 9.30 -5.14
CA GLU A 152 14.14 9.75 -5.04
C GLU A 152 14.28 11.06 -4.23
N GLU A 153 13.50 12.09 -4.57
CA GLU A 153 13.52 13.41 -3.91
C GLU A 153 13.24 13.31 -2.40
N LYS A 154 12.28 12.46 -2.00
CA LYS A 154 11.84 12.29 -0.61
C LYS A 154 12.52 11.14 0.13
N ASN A 155 13.36 10.37 -0.56
CA ASN A 155 14.03 9.17 -0.05
C ASN A 155 13.07 8.20 0.62
N ILE A 156 12.05 7.77 -0.13
CA ILE A 156 11.01 6.82 0.32
C ILE A 156 11.01 5.56 -0.53
N ALA A 157 10.39 4.50 0.01
CA ALA A 157 10.18 3.27 -0.72
C ALA A 157 9.15 3.47 -1.86
N TYR A 158 9.35 2.72 -2.95
CA TYR A 158 8.54 2.84 -4.16
C TYR A 158 8.24 1.47 -4.77
N ILE A 159 7.02 1.32 -5.25
CA ILE A 159 6.56 0.21 -6.11
C ILE A 159 5.98 0.82 -7.39
N ASP A 160 6.36 0.28 -8.53
CA ASP A 160 5.99 0.79 -9.86
C ASP A 160 4.49 1.03 -10.04
N SER A 161 3.68 0.02 -9.83
CA SER A 161 2.22 0.10 -9.92
C SER A 161 1.57 -1.19 -9.42
N TYR A 162 0.36 -1.11 -8.89
CA TYR A 162 -0.48 -2.29 -8.65
C TYR A 162 -0.66 -3.14 -9.90
N LEU A 163 -0.86 -2.50 -11.05
CA LEU A 163 -1.16 -3.16 -12.32
C LEU A 163 0.07 -3.58 -13.12
N LYS A 164 1.28 -3.31 -12.60
CA LYS A 164 2.54 -3.68 -13.29
C LYS A 164 2.56 -5.11 -13.83
N PRO A 165 2.20 -6.15 -13.05
CA PRO A 165 2.24 -7.52 -13.57
C PRO A 165 1.27 -7.75 -14.73
N LEU A 166 0.12 -7.07 -14.76
CA LEU A 166 -0.84 -7.15 -15.87
C LEU A 166 -0.30 -6.41 -17.11
N LEU A 167 0.26 -5.21 -16.89
CA LEU A 167 0.85 -4.40 -17.97
C LEU A 167 2.03 -5.10 -18.62
N ASP A 168 2.85 -5.81 -17.85
CA ASP A 168 3.96 -6.62 -18.36
C ASP A 168 3.48 -7.77 -19.26
N GLU A 169 2.34 -8.38 -18.94
CA GLU A 169 1.75 -9.41 -19.81
C GLU A 169 1.17 -8.81 -21.11
N VAL A 170 0.52 -7.65 -21.02
CA VAL A 170 0.05 -6.89 -22.18
C VAL A 170 1.21 -6.52 -23.12
N SER A 171 2.32 -6.05 -22.56
CA SER A 171 3.51 -5.67 -23.34
C SER A 171 4.13 -6.87 -24.12
N LYS A 172 3.90 -8.09 -23.63
CA LYS A 172 4.28 -9.35 -24.29
C LYS A 172 3.23 -9.84 -25.30
N GLY A 173 2.19 -9.04 -25.57
CA GLY A 173 1.09 -9.37 -26.49
C GLY A 173 0.07 -10.36 -25.94
N LYS A 174 0.01 -10.55 -24.62
CA LYS A 174 -0.96 -11.44 -23.98
C LYS A 174 -2.27 -10.71 -23.67
N ASP A 175 -3.38 -11.44 -23.73
CA ASP A 175 -4.68 -10.97 -23.28
C ASP A 175 -4.78 -11.11 -21.75
N VAL A 176 -5.10 -10.03 -21.08
CA VAL A 176 -5.29 -9.95 -19.61
C VAL A 176 -6.74 -9.74 -19.20
N MET A 177 -7.68 -9.72 -20.14
CA MET A 177 -9.10 -9.49 -19.84
C MET A 177 -9.67 -10.48 -18.84
N HIS A 178 -9.14 -11.70 -18.78
CA HIS A 178 -9.51 -12.72 -17.80
C HIS A 178 -9.08 -12.37 -16.35
N LEU A 179 -8.23 -11.35 -16.15
CA LEU A 179 -7.79 -10.81 -14.85
C LEU A 179 -8.55 -9.54 -14.45
N LEU A 180 -9.37 -9.00 -15.36
CA LEU A 180 -10.12 -7.77 -15.15
C LEU A 180 -11.62 -8.05 -14.98
N GLN A 181 -12.31 -7.11 -14.37
CA GLN A 181 -13.77 -7.05 -14.34
C GLN A 181 -14.31 -6.67 -15.72
N ALA A 182 -15.63 -6.71 -15.88
CA ALA A 182 -16.28 -6.43 -17.16
C ALA A 182 -16.04 -4.99 -17.67
N ASP A 183 -15.61 -4.08 -16.79
CA ASP A 183 -15.27 -2.69 -17.14
C ASP A 183 -13.89 -2.57 -17.83
N GLY A 184 -13.10 -3.62 -17.83
CA GLY A 184 -11.75 -3.65 -18.42
C GLY A 184 -10.72 -2.78 -17.70
N LEU A 185 -11.05 -2.30 -16.49
CA LEU A 185 -10.22 -1.37 -15.71
C LEU A 185 -9.80 -1.96 -14.35
N HIS A 186 -10.76 -2.49 -13.60
CA HIS A 186 -10.51 -2.99 -12.26
C HIS A 186 -10.15 -4.48 -12.28
N PRO A 187 -9.17 -4.92 -11.47
CA PRO A 187 -8.88 -6.34 -11.31
C PRO A 187 -10.10 -7.11 -10.79
N ASN A 188 -10.35 -8.28 -11.34
CA ASN A 188 -11.26 -9.26 -10.76
C ASN A 188 -10.55 -10.04 -9.64
N PRO A 189 -11.20 -10.98 -8.92
CA PRO A 189 -10.56 -11.72 -7.82
C PRO A 189 -9.26 -12.44 -8.21
N HIS A 190 -9.15 -12.90 -9.47
CA HIS A 190 -7.91 -13.49 -9.96
C HIS A 190 -6.83 -12.42 -10.20
N GLY A 191 -7.20 -11.30 -10.79
CA GLY A 191 -6.29 -10.16 -10.96
C GLY A 191 -5.79 -9.61 -9.63
N VAL A 192 -6.65 -9.51 -8.61
CA VAL A 192 -6.25 -9.12 -7.25
C VAL A 192 -5.19 -10.06 -6.70
N ARG A 193 -5.33 -11.36 -6.84
CA ARG A 193 -4.30 -12.32 -6.39
C ARG A 193 -2.96 -12.10 -7.10
N VAL A 194 -2.98 -11.86 -8.41
CA VAL A 194 -1.75 -11.54 -9.18
C VAL A 194 -1.08 -10.26 -8.66
N VAL A 195 -1.88 -9.22 -8.37
CA VAL A 195 -1.38 -7.98 -7.77
C VAL A 195 -0.78 -8.23 -6.39
N VAL A 196 -1.47 -8.95 -5.52
CA VAL A 196 -1.01 -9.28 -4.16
C VAL A 196 0.32 -10.03 -4.18
N GLU A 197 0.45 -11.07 -5.02
CA GLU A 197 1.71 -11.82 -5.17
C GLU A 197 2.87 -10.94 -5.66
N TYR A 198 2.59 -9.92 -6.44
CA TYR A 198 3.59 -8.98 -6.93
C TYR A 198 4.04 -7.97 -5.86
N ILE A 199 3.09 -7.37 -5.13
CA ILE A 199 3.42 -6.27 -4.19
C ILE A 199 3.85 -6.78 -2.82
N SER A 200 3.35 -7.92 -2.35
CA SER A 200 3.55 -8.38 -0.97
C SER A 200 5.02 -8.60 -0.58
N PRO A 201 5.88 -9.20 -1.42
CA PRO A 201 7.32 -9.31 -1.09
C PRO A 201 8.01 -7.94 -0.95
N GLN A 202 7.58 -6.96 -1.73
CA GLN A 202 8.11 -5.59 -1.71
C GLN A 202 7.63 -4.85 -0.46
N LEU A 203 6.35 -5.03 -0.07
CA LEU A 203 5.79 -4.53 1.19
C LEU A 203 6.49 -5.14 2.40
N LEU A 204 6.71 -6.47 2.38
CA LEU A 204 7.43 -7.15 3.45
C LEU A 204 8.83 -6.56 3.64
N LYS A 205 9.56 -6.38 2.55
CA LYS A 205 10.88 -5.74 2.56
C LYS A 205 10.82 -4.32 3.14
N PHE A 206 9.86 -3.49 2.70
CA PHE A 206 9.67 -2.13 3.22
C PHE A 206 9.43 -2.12 4.72
N LEU A 207 8.56 -2.99 5.24
CA LEU A 207 8.24 -3.07 6.65
C LEU A 207 9.44 -3.53 7.49
N GLN A 208 10.31 -4.41 6.95
CA GLN A 208 11.55 -4.83 7.58
C GLN A 208 12.60 -3.71 7.58
N GLU A 209 12.83 -3.06 6.43
CA GLU A 209 13.80 -1.96 6.30
C GLU A 209 13.46 -0.75 7.18
N THR A 210 12.17 -0.55 7.48
CA THR A 210 11.69 0.51 8.38
C THR A 210 11.58 0.06 9.85
N ASN A 211 12.00 -1.18 10.18
CA ASN A 211 11.95 -1.78 11.52
C ASN A 211 10.52 -1.81 12.13
N ILE A 212 9.49 -1.92 11.29
CA ILE A 212 8.09 -2.08 11.72
C ILE A 212 7.83 -3.54 12.09
N ILE A 213 8.48 -4.45 11.39
CA ILE A 213 8.48 -5.90 11.67
C ILE A 213 9.92 -6.43 11.70
N GLU A 214 10.11 -7.63 12.27
CA GLU A 214 11.40 -8.33 12.33
C GLU A 214 11.78 -8.99 10.99
#